data_b3a3c09171d2ce4628f952e11a94cb84
#
_entry.id   b3a3c09171d2ce4628f952e11a94cb84
#
_cell.length_a   1.000
_cell.length_b   1.000
_cell.length_c   1.000
_cell.angle_alpha   90.00
_cell.angle_beta   90.00
_cell.angle_gamma   90.00
#
_symmetry.space_group_name_H-M   'P 1'
#
loop_
_entity.id
_entity.type
_entity.pdbx_description
1 polymer ?
#
loop_
_entity_poly.entity_id
_entity_poly.type
_entity_poly.pdbx_seq_one_letter_code
_entity_poly.pdbx_strand_id
1 'polypeptide(L)'
;MTEDEIILTHILQCSSIDLVLNKSSLTLLQEEQFQDYKNRRAAGEPLQYILGTCNFMGLELIVNSSVLIPRPETEQLVDVALKCFKGGRALDLGTGSGNIAIALAKFVPQSQIVSVDISAKALEVARTNARSHLLEDRIKFVKADILNEDEILKVTKDDQFDLIISNPPYIPTNQLSSLPQDVQEEPVRALDGGEDGLNFYRIIIKYTPHLLRSGACLMMEFGDGQAEAIKKLVETQKVFSSIEIVKDLAGRERIISAKRL
;
A
#
# COMPACT_ATOMS: atom_id res chain seq x y z
N MET A 1 -16.79 7.02 -15.17
CA MET A 1 -15.92 7.86 -16.04
C MET A 1 -15.08 6.95 -16.91
N THR A 2 -14.91 7.29 -18.18
CA THR A 2 -13.94 6.67 -19.08
C THR A 2 -12.52 7.14 -18.74
N GLU A 3 -11.46 6.41 -19.20
CA GLU A 3 -10.08 6.88 -19.01
C GLU A 3 -9.86 8.27 -19.66
N ASP A 4 -10.43 8.52 -20.83
CA ASP A 4 -10.34 9.83 -21.49
C ASP A 4 -10.96 10.95 -20.64
N GLU A 5 -12.09 10.71 -19.97
CA GLU A 5 -12.71 11.67 -19.05
C GLU A 5 -11.84 11.93 -17.82
N ILE A 6 -11.17 10.90 -17.30
CA ILE A 6 -10.24 11.05 -16.17
C ILE A 6 -9.05 11.92 -16.59
N ILE A 7 -8.47 11.66 -17.75
CA ILE A 7 -7.37 12.46 -18.31
C ILE A 7 -7.81 13.93 -18.49
N LEU A 8 -8.99 14.15 -19.06
CA LEU A 8 -9.52 15.51 -19.29
C LEU A 8 -9.77 16.25 -17.98
N THR A 9 -10.37 15.61 -16.98
CA THR A 9 -10.59 16.25 -15.66
C THR A 9 -9.27 16.62 -15.00
N HIS A 10 -8.23 15.80 -15.16
CA HIS A 10 -6.89 16.09 -14.66
C HIS A 10 -6.26 17.28 -15.39
N ILE A 11 -6.28 17.31 -16.73
CA ILE A 11 -5.71 18.42 -17.53
C ILE A 11 -6.43 19.73 -17.27
N LEU A 12 -7.77 19.69 -17.17
CA LEU A 12 -8.60 20.87 -16.97
C LEU A 12 -8.69 21.32 -15.51
N GLN A 13 -8.15 20.52 -14.57
CA GLN A 13 -8.28 20.76 -13.12
C GLN A 13 -9.73 21.01 -12.70
N CYS A 14 -10.67 20.22 -13.22
CA CYS A 14 -12.09 20.37 -12.99
C CYS A 14 -12.73 19.05 -12.50
N SER A 15 -13.94 19.15 -11.96
CA SER A 15 -14.71 17.96 -11.59
C SER A 15 -15.32 17.27 -12.81
N SER A 16 -15.71 15.99 -12.66
CA SER A 16 -16.43 15.25 -13.71
C SER A 16 -17.78 15.93 -14.08
N ILE A 17 -18.42 16.61 -13.13
CA ILE A 17 -19.64 17.37 -13.36
C ILE A 17 -19.34 18.59 -14.24
N ASP A 18 -18.28 19.32 -13.93
CA ASP A 18 -17.85 20.48 -14.71
C ASP A 18 -17.49 20.10 -16.15
N LEU A 19 -16.85 18.94 -16.35
CA LEU A 19 -16.52 18.43 -17.67
C LEU A 19 -17.77 18.19 -18.53
N VAL A 20 -18.84 17.69 -17.92
CA VAL A 20 -20.13 17.44 -18.62
C VAL A 20 -20.89 18.75 -18.90
N LEU A 21 -20.89 19.67 -17.93
CA LEU A 21 -21.64 20.93 -18.03
C LEU A 21 -20.94 21.97 -18.92
N ASN A 22 -19.60 22.04 -18.84
CA ASN A 22 -18.78 23.00 -19.56
C ASN A 22 -18.12 22.32 -20.75
N LYS A 23 -18.77 22.30 -21.91
CA LYS A 23 -18.16 21.86 -23.17
C LYS A 23 -17.10 22.88 -23.63
N SER A 24 -16.09 23.12 -22.80
CA SER A 24 -14.97 24.01 -23.13
C SER A 24 -14.10 23.35 -24.20
N SER A 25 -13.78 24.05 -25.27
CA SER A 25 -12.72 23.60 -26.19
C SER A 25 -11.38 23.64 -25.48
N LEU A 26 -10.59 22.60 -25.66
CA LEU A 26 -9.23 22.55 -25.17
C LEU A 26 -8.38 23.64 -25.85
N THR A 27 -7.43 24.20 -25.14
CA THR A 27 -6.36 25.00 -25.75
C THR A 27 -5.44 24.06 -26.53
N LEU A 28 -4.66 24.59 -27.47
CA LEU A 28 -3.69 23.78 -28.24
C LEU A 28 -2.73 23.00 -27.31
N LEU A 29 -2.26 23.64 -26.22
CA LEU A 29 -1.37 22.98 -25.27
C LEU A 29 -2.07 21.83 -24.50
N GLN A 30 -3.33 22.01 -24.12
CA GLN A 30 -4.14 20.97 -23.47
C GLN A 30 -4.45 19.80 -24.41
N GLU A 31 -4.68 20.10 -25.71
CA GLU A 31 -4.86 19.07 -26.72
C GLU A 31 -3.59 18.25 -26.93
N GLU A 32 -2.43 18.91 -27.03
CA GLU A 32 -1.12 18.24 -27.12
C GLU A 32 -0.87 17.35 -25.89
N GLN A 33 -1.14 17.86 -24.70
CA GLN A 33 -1.01 17.09 -23.45
C GLN A 33 -1.96 15.89 -23.41
N PHE A 34 -3.20 16.07 -23.84
CA PHE A 34 -4.17 14.98 -23.92
C PHE A 34 -3.71 13.87 -24.87
N GLN A 35 -3.20 14.23 -26.05
CA GLN A 35 -2.67 13.26 -27.01
C GLN A 35 -1.41 12.56 -26.47
N ASP A 36 -0.51 13.27 -25.78
CA ASP A 36 0.65 12.65 -25.11
C ASP A 36 0.22 11.61 -24.09
N TYR A 37 -0.72 11.94 -23.20
CA TYR A 37 -1.23 11.03 -22.18
C TYR A 37 -1.87 9.78 -22.81
N LYS A 38 -2.65 9.96 -23.87
CA LYS A 38 -3.23 8.83 -24.62
C LYS A 38 -2.17 7.93 -25.26
N ASN A 39 -1.13 8.52 -25.84
CA ASN A 39 -0.05 7.77 -26.45
C ASN A 39 0.73 6.96 -25.42
N ARG A 40 1.05 7.53 -24.27
CA ARG A 40 1.69 6.85 -23.12
C ARG A 40 0.82 5.71 -22.62
N ARG A 41 -0.50 5.94 -22.45
CA ARG A 41 -1.45 4.90 -22.03
C ARG A 41 -1.55 3.77 -23.06
N ALA A 42 -1.59 4.08 -24.33
CA ALA A 42 -1.59 3.10 -25.42
C ALA A 42 -0.29 2.29 -25.49
N ALA A 43 0.84 2.86 -25.01
CA ALA A 43 2.11 2.16 -24.86
C ALA A 43 2.17 1.23 -23.65
N GLY A 44 1.12 1.21 -22.80
CA GLY A 44 1.01 0.33 -21.62
C GLY A 44 1.34 1.01 -20.29
N GLU A 45 1.70 2.29 -20.28
CA GLU A 45 2.01 3.00 -19.03
C GLU A 45 0.74 3.10 -18.16
N PRO A 46 0.82 2.80 -16.84
CA PRO A 46 -0.31 2.93 -15.93
C PRO A 46 -0.88 4.34 -15.90
N LEU A 47 -2.22 4.45 -15.95
CA LEU A 47 -2.88 5.77 -15.94
C LEU A 47 -2.44 6.63 -14.76
N GLN A 48 -2.30 6.05 -13.57
CA GLN A 48 -1.90 6.77 -12.36
C GLN A 48 -0.47 7.33 -12.45
N TYR A 49 0.44 6.65 -13.16
CA TYR A 49 1.78 7.20 -13.39
C TYR A 49 1.77 8.33 -14.42
N ILE A 50 0.90 8.24 -15.43
CA ILE A 50 0.68 9.34 -16.40
C ILE A 50 0.15 10.58 -15.69
N LEU A 51 -0.82 10.42 -14.80
CA LEU A 51 -1.42 11.51 -14.02
C LEU A 51 -0.52 11.98 -12.87
N GLY A 52 0.42 11.13 -12.42
CA GLY A 52 1.29 11.40 -11.29
C GLY A 52 0.64 11.27 -9.92
N THR A 53 -0.66 10.98 -9.86
CA THR A 53 -1.43 10.86 -8.62
C THR A 53 -2.39 9.67 -8.62
N CYS A 54 -2.77 9.23 -7.41
CA CYS A 54 -3.78 8.21 -7.16
C CYS A 54 -4.60 8.61 -5.92
N ASN A 55 -5.92 8.37 -5.96
CA ASN A 55 -6.75 8.53 -4.76
C ASN A 55 -6.68 7.24 -3.92
N PHE A 56 -6.51 7.38 -2.61
CA PHE A 56 -6.55 6.31 -1.64
C PHE A 56 -7.30 6.77 -0.39
N MET A 57 -8.46 6.17 -0.09
CA MET A 57 -9.33 6.56 1.02
C MET A 57 -9.68 8.06 1.04
N GLY A 58 -9.87 8.67 -0.13
CA GLY A 58 -10.13 10.11 -0.26
C GLY A 58 -8.91 11.01 -0.10
N LEU A 59 -7.72 10.44 0.01
CA LEU A 59 -6.44 11.15 0.05
C LEU A 59 -5.78 11.09 -1.32
N GLU A 60 -5.43 12.23 -1.90
CA GLU A 60 -4.65 12.27 -3.13
C GLU A 60 -3.17 12.01 -2.80
N LEU A 61 -2.60 10.97 -3.40
CA LEU A 61 -1.21 10.56 -3.20
C LEU A 61 -0.44 10.65 -4.51
N ILE A 62 0.75 11.21 -4.46
CA ILE A 62 1.72 11.18 -5.55
C ILE A 62 2.18 9.75 -5.77
N VAL A 63 2.21 9.31 -7.03
CA VAL A 63 2.72 8.01 -7.44
C VAL A 63 3.58 8.13 -8.69
N ASN A 64 4.56 7.25 -8.82
CA ASN A 64 5.41 7.12 -10.01
C ASN A 64 5.98 5.69 -10.07
N SER A 65 6.77 5.37 -11.08
CA SER A 65 7.38 4.05 -11.29
C SER A 65 8.32 3.56 -10.18
N SER A 66 8.44 4.27 -9.06
CA SER A 66 9.22 3.84 -7.88
C SER A 66 8.38 3.17 -6.81
N VAL A 67 7.05 3.21 -6.91
CA VAL A 67 6.10 2.69 -5.91
C VAL A 67 4.99 1.90 -6.55
N LEU A 68 4.44 0.91 -5.83
CA LEU A 68 3.20 0.25 -6.21
C LEU A 68 2.07 1.29 -6.22
N ILE A 69 1.21 1.26 -7.23
CA ILE A 69 -0.01 2.08 -7.26
C ILE A 69 -0.95 1.55 -6.15
N PRO A 70 -1.41 2.40 -5.21
CA PRO A 70 -2.35 2.00 -4.17
C PRO A 70 -3.57 1.28 -4.73
N ARG A 71 -3.93 0.14 -4.14
CA ARG A 71 -5.03 -0.72 -4.59
C ARG A 71 -6.28 -0.52 -3.72
N PRO A 72 -7.49 -0.67 -4.28
CA PRO A 72 -8.73 -0.61 -3.50
C PRO A 72 -8.81 -1.68 -2.41
N GLU A 73 -8.21 -2.85 -2.62
CA GLU A 73 -8.13 -3.93 -1.63
C GLU A 73 -7.34 -3.49 -0.40
N THR A 74 -6.29 -2.68 -0.59
CA THR A 74 -5.48 -2.13 0.50
C THR A 74 -6.26 -1.08 1.32
N GLU A 75 -7.24 -0.38 0.75
CA GLU A 75 -8.14 0.48 1.52
C GLU A 75 -8.92 -0.34 2.56
N GLN A 76 -9.36 -1.55 2.21
CA GLN A 76 -10.02 -2.44 3.16
C GLN A 76 -9.11 -2.94 4.27
N LEU A 77 -7.82 -3.18 3.97
CA LEU A 77 -6.84 -3.50 5.01
C LEU A 77 -6.80 -2.38 6.06
N VAL A 78 -6.76 -1.12 5.61
CA VAL A 78 -6.80 0.04 6.52
C VAL A 78 -8.14 0.13 7.24
N ASP A 79 -9.28 -0.07 6.57
CA ASP A 79 -10.61 -0.07 7.20
C ASP A 79 -10.74 -1.11 8.32
N VAL A 80 -10.18 -2.31 8.12
CA VAL A 80 -10.12 -3.34 9.17
C VAL A 80 -9.22 -2.88 10.32
N ALA A 81 -8.07 -2.30 10.01
CA ALA A 81 -7.15 -1.77 11.01
C ALA A 81 -7.79 -0.65 11.84
N LEU A 82 -8.54 0.26 11.24
CA LEU A 82 -9.24 1.36 11.92
C LEU A 82 -10.31 0.87 12.92
N LYS A 83 -10.80 -0.37 12.82
CA LYS A 83 -11.75 -0.92 13.80
C LYS A 83 -11.09 -1.25 15.13
N CYS A 84 -9.83 -1.70 15.13
CA CYS A 84 -9.11 -2.12 16.34
C CYS A 84 -8.00 -1.15 16.77
N PHE A 85 -7.35 -0.46 15.87
CA PHE A 85 -6.29 0.50 16.16
C PHE A 85 -6.87 1.89 16.37
N LYS A 86 -6.93 2.35 17.64
CA LYS A 86 -7.52 3.64 18.04
C LYS A 86 -6.47 4.69 18.46
N GLY A 87 -5.19 4.33 18.39
CA GLY A 87 -4.07 5.17 18.76
C GLY A 87 -2.88 4.35 19.20
N GLY A 88 -1.78 5.00 19.54
CA GLY A 88 -0.53 4.34 19.92
C GLY A 88 0.43 4.21 18.74
N ARG A 89 1.20 3.14 18.69
CA ARG A 89 2.29 2.96 17.72
C ARG A 89 1.94 1.90 16.68
N ALA A 90 2.11 2.22 15.41
CA ALA A 90 1.98 1.24 14.35
C ALA A 90 3.28 1.10 13.56
N LEU A 91 3.54 -0.12 13.06
CA LEU A 91 4.62 -0.44 12.14
C LEU A 91 4.02 -0.83 10.79
N ASP A 92 4.34 -0.06 9.76
CA ASP A 92 3.95 -0.30 8.38
C ASP A 92 5.17 -0.84 7.62
N LEU A 93 5.07 -2.07 7.15
CA LEU A 93 6.15 -2.82 6.50
C LEU A 93 5.93 -2.88 4.98
N GLY A 94 6.88 -2.33 4.21
CA GLY A 94 6.77 -2.20 2.77
C GLY A 94 5.88 -1.02 2.38
N THR A 95 6.19 0.17 2.92
CA THR A 95 5.29 1.34 2.86
C THR A 95 5.00 1.86 1.45
N GLY A 96 5.88 1.62 0.46
CA GLY A 96 5.69 2.07 -0.92
C GLY A 96 5.46 3.58 -1.02
N SER A 97 4.29 3.99 -1.48
CA SER A 97 3.87 5.41 -1.57
C SER A 97 3.54 6.04 -0.21
N GLY A 98 3.53 5.27 0.87
CA GLY A 98 3.10 5.72 2.19
C GLY A 98 1.60 5.63 2.43
N ASN A 99 0.83 5.05 1.51
CA ASN A 99 -0.64 5.04 1.53
C ASN A 99 -1.23 4.52 2.84
N ILE A 100 -0.76 3.38 3.36
CA ILE A 100 -1.24 2.80 4.63
C ILE A 100 -0.88 3.72 5.81
N ALA A 101 0.39 4.12 5.91
CA ALA A 101 0.87 4.96 7.01
C ALA A 101 0.15 6.31 7.06
N ILE A 102 -0.01 6.95 5.89
CA ILE A 102 -0.68 8.26 5.78
C ILE A 102 -2.15 8.15 6.14
N ALA A 103 -2.85 7.11 5.66
CA ALA A 103 -4.24 6.87 6.01
C ALA A 103 -4.40 6.62 7.53
N LEU A 104 -3.58 5.75 8.13
CA LEU A 104 -3.60 5.52 9.57
C LEU A 104 -3.32 6.81 10.36
N ALA A 105 -2.30 7.57 9.97
CA ALA A 105 -1.98 8.84 10.62
C ALA A 105 -3.12 9.87 10.48
N LYS A 106 -3.80 9.91 9.33
CA LYS A 106 -4.92 10.81 9.07
C LYS A 106 -6.15 10.49 9.90
N PHE A 107 -6.54 9.21 9.90
CA PHE A 107 -7.80 8.77 10.54
C PHE A 107 -7.64 8.41 12.02
N VAL A 108 -6.40 8.23 12.51
CA VAL A 108 -6.09 8.01 13.93
C VAL A 108 -5.17 9.11 14.44
N PRO A 109 -5.69 10.28 14.83
CA PRO A 109 -4.87 11.46 15.19
C PRO A 109 -3.86 11.23 16.33
N GLN A 110 -4.07 10.24 17.19
CA GLN A 110 -3.20 9.90 18.32
C GLN A 110 -2.15 8.82 17.99
N SER A 111 -2.00 8.46 16.70
CA SER A 111 -1.03 7.44 16.28
C SER A 111 0.34 8.03 15.98
N GLN A 112 1.37 7.21 16.19
CA GLN A 112 2.75 7.41 15.70
C GLN A 112 3.10 6.20 14.85
N ILE A 113 3.54 6.45 13.62
CA ILE A 113 3.78 5.39 12.65
C ILE A 113 5.29 5.28 12.37
N VAL A 114 5.81 4.07 12.41
CA VAL A 114 7.11 3.75 11.81
C VAL A 114 6.83 3.05 10.49
N SER A 115 7.34 3.60 9.39
CA SER A 115 7.13 3.07 8.04
C SER A 115 8.46 2.63 7.45
N VAL A 116 8.53 1.39 7.00
CA VAL A 116 9.76 0.78 6.51
C VAL A 116 9.63 0.43 5.03
N ASP A 117 10.68 0.73 4.27
CA ASP A 117 10.84 0.25 2.89
C ASP A 117 12.33 0.08 2.56
N ILE A 118 12.66 -0.88 1.72
CA ILE A 118 14.01 -1.10 1.22
C ILE A 118 14.40 -0.05 0.16
N SER A 119 13.42 0.51 -0.55
CA SER A 119 13.60 1.48 -1.63
C SER A 119 13.70 2.91 -1.11
N ALA A 120 14.88 3.52 -1.23
CA ALA A 120 15.06 4.93 -0.92
C ALA A 120 14.14 5.83 -1.77
N LYS A 121 13.90 5.46 -3.05
CA LYS A 121 13.00 6.20 -3.94
C LYS A 121 11.55 6.11 -3.50
N ALA A 122 11.09 4.95 -3.03
CA ALA A 122 9.76 4.80 -2.46
C ALA A 122 9.59 5.67 -1.21
N LEU A 123 10.59 5.67 -0.32
CA LEU A 123 10.58 6.52 0.87
C LEU A 123 10.59 8.03 0.54
N GLU A 124 11.18 8.47 -0.57
CA GLU A 124 11.09 9.85 -1.04
C GLU A 124 9.65 10.21 -1.44
N VAL A 125 8.99 9.33 -2.20
CA VAL A 125 7.57 9.49 -2.55
C VAL A 125 6.71 9.53 -1.29
N ALA A 126 6.89 8.57 -0.39
CA ALA A 126 6.13 8.49 0.87
C ALA A 126 6.30 9.74 1.76
N ARG A 127 7.53 10.28 1.87
CA ARG A 127 7.78 11.54 2.60
C ARG A 127 7.10 12.74 1.93
N THR A 128 7.11 12.80 0.61
CA THR A 128 6.44 13.86 -0.14
C THR A 128 4.93 13.80 0.10
N ASN A 129 4.35 12.60 0.05
CA ASN A 129 2.94 12.39 0.36
C ASN A 129 2.60 12.74 1.81
N ALA A 130 3.41 12.32 2.79
CA ALA A 130 3.17 12.67 4.20
C ALA A 130 3.22 14.20 4.41
N ARG A 131 4.15 14.90 3.75
CA ARG A 131 4.27 16.35 3.81
C ARG A 131 3.07 17.06 3.20
N SER A 132 2.58 16.62 2.04
CA SER A 132 1.39 17.21 1.39
C SER A 132 0.13 17.09 2.25
N HIS A 133 0.08 16.08 3.12
CA HIS A 133 -1.01 15.88 4.08
C HIS A 133 -0.73 16.41 5.50
N LEU A 134 0.42 17.09 5.72
CA LEU A 134 0.84 17.66 7.02
C LEU A 134 0.97 16.58 8.12
N LEU A 135 1.56 15.42 7.78
CA LEU A 135 1.68 14.25 8.64
C LEU A 135 3.14 13.82 8.89
N GLU A 136 4.13 14.58 8.41
CA GLU A 136 5.55 14.21 8.51
C GLU A 136 6.06 14.05 9.95
N ASP A 137 5.52 14.81 10.90
CA ASP A 137 5.90 14.72 12.31
C ASP A 137 5.33 13.47 13.01
N ARG A 138 4.42 12.77 12.35
CA ARG A 138 3.75 11.59 12.91
C ARG A 138 4.16 10.29 12.25
N ILE A 139 4.92 10.35 11.16
CA ILE A 139 5.36 9.19 10.40
C ILE A 139 6.88 9.20 10.28
N LYS A 140 7.52 8.23 10.90
CA LYS A 140 8.96 8.02 10.77
C LYS A 140 9.26 7.05 9.64
N PHE A 141 9.81 7.54 8.52
CA PHE A 141 10.21 6.72 7.39
C PHE A 141 11.65 6.22 7.53
N VAL A 142 11.83 4.91 7.48
CA VAL A 142 13.12 4.24 7.72
C VAL A 142 13.44 3.31 6.55
N LYS A 143 14.68 3.38 6.06
CA LYS A 143 15.16 2.42 5.06
C LYS A 143 15.65 1.17 5.77
N ALA A 144 15.00 0.03 5.51
CA ALA A 144 15.44 -1.28 5.97
C ALA A 144 14.82 -2.37 5.08
N ASP A 145 15.47 -3.52 5.01
CA ASP A 145 14.94 -4.70 4.35
C ASP A 145 14.03 -5.47 5.31
N ILE A 146 12.75 -5.60 4.97
CA ILE A 146 11.77 -6.35 5.77
C ILE A 146 12.04 -7.86 5.79
N LEU A 147 12.86 -8.38 4.87
CA LEU A 147 13.34 -9.75 4.90
C LEU A 147 14.55 -9.95 5.85
N ASN A 148 15.14 -8.85 6.33
CA ASN A 148 16.24 -8.88 7.28
C ASN A 148 15.75 -8.56 8.70
N GLU A 149 15.51 -9.61 9.50
CA GLU A 149 15.04 -9.49 10.88
C GLU A 149 15.92 -8.56 11.73
N ASP A 150 17.27 -8.68 11.61
CA ASP A 150 18.21 -7.86 12.39
C ASP A 150 18.09 -6.37 12.05
N GLU A 151 17.86 -6.03 10.77
CA GLU A 151 17.63 -4.65 10.37
C GLU A 151 16.33 -4.12 10.97
N ILE A 152 15.25 -4.89 10.92
CA ILE A 152 13.95 -4.50 11.49
C ILE A 152 14.08 -4.30 13.01
N LEU A 153 14.66 -5.26 13.74
CA LEU A 153 14.86 -5.11 15.18
C LEU A 153 15.72 -3.90 15.53
N LYS A 154 16.78 -3.64 14.74
CA LYS A 154 17.65 -2.46 14.93
C LYS A 154 16.92 -1.14 14.71
N VAL A 155 16.07 -1.01 13.68
CA VAL A 155 15.38 0.25 13.37
C VAL A 155 14.19 0.51 14.28
N THR A 156 13.60 -0.54 14.84
CA THR A 156 12.51 -0.46 15.80
C THR A 156 13.00 -0.30 17.25
N LYS A 157 14.27 -0.64 17.57
CA LYS A 157 14.93 -0.38 18.87
C LYS A 157 14.11 -0.83 20.08
N ASP A 158 13.67 -2.05 20.13
CA ASP A 158 12.81 -2.61 21.19
C ASP A 158 11.47 -1.89 21.34
N ASP A 159 11.09 -1.04 20.41
CA ASP A 159 9.76 -0.45 20.34
C ASP A 159 8.71 -1.57 20.26
N GLN A 160 7.67 -1.43 21.05
CA GLN A 160 6.51 -2.30 20.95
C GLN A 160 5.36 -1.57 20.28
N PHE A 161 4.71 -2.26 19.35
CA PHE A 161 3.64 -1.72 18.51
C PHE A 161 2.27 -2.25 18.94
N ASP A 162 1.27 -1.40 18.75
CA ASP A 162 -0.14 -1.71 18.96
C ASP A 162 -0.76 -2.28 17.67
N LEU A 163 -0.10 -2.05 16.53
CA LEU A 163 -0.45 -2.59 15.22
C LEU A 163 0.82 -2.83 14.40
N ILE A 164 0.92 -4.01 13.77
CA ILE A 164 1.83 -4.23 12.64
C ILE A 164 0.96 -4.50 11.42
N ILE A 165 1.20 -3.75 10.34
CA ILE A 165 0.41 -3.80 9.12
C ILE A 165 1.33 -3.88 7.90
N SER A 166 0.92 -4.62 6.88
CA SER A 166 1.69 -4.75 5.64
C SER A 166 0.80 -5.14 4.47
N ASN A 167 1.08 -4.57 3.31
CA ASN A 167 0.75 -5.17 2.01
C ASN A 167 2.08 -5.60 1.36
N PRO A 168 2.62 -6.76 1.71
CA PRO A 168 3.90 -7.21 1.21
C PRO A 168 3.77 -7.79 -0.21
N PRO A 169 4.87 -7.87 -0.98
CA PRO A 169 4.87 -8.58 -2.26
C PRO A 169 4.43 -10.03 -2.09
N TYR A 170 3.49 -10.48 -2.92
CA TYR A 170 2.87 -11.80 -2.79
C TYR A 170 2.74 -12.59 -4.09
N ILE A 171 3.17 -12.04 -5.22
CA ILE A 171 3.07 -12.71 -6.51
C ILE A 171 4.23 -13.71 -6.64
N PRO A 172 3.95 -14.99 -6.96
CA PRO A 172 5.00 -15.95 -7.26
C PRO A 172 5.89 -15.49 -8.41
N THR A 173 7.21 -15.62 -8.27
CA THR A 173 8.20 -15.13 -9.26
C THR A 173 7.89 -15.60 -10.68
N ASN A 174 7.44 -16.85 -10.85
CA ASN A 174 7.12 -17.41 -12.17
C ASN A 174 5.83 -16.84 -12.81
N GLN A 175 5.03 -16.08 -12.06
CA GLN A 175 3.80 -15.44 -12.56
C GLN A 175 4.02 -13.98 -13.01
N LEU A 176 5.14 -13.37 -12.66
CA LEU A 176 5.41 -11.95 -12.94
C LEU A 176 5.30 -11.60 -14.43
N SER A 177 5.81 -12.45 -15.31
CA SER A 177 5.77 -12.23 -16.77
C SER A 177 4.37 -12.39 -17.39
N SER A 178 3.41 -12.96 -16.66
CA SER A 178 2.02 -13.15 -17.11
C SER A 178 1.06 -12.07 -16.60
N LEU A 179 1.55 -11.13 -15.83
CA LEU A 179 0.74 -10.01 -15.34
C LEU A 179 0.28 -9.11 -16.50
N PRO A 180 -0.82 -8.34 -16.31
CA PRO A 180 -1.20 -7.28 -17.24
C PRO A 180 -0.04 -6.32 -17.50
N GLN A 181 0.04 -5.78 -18.73
CA GLN A 181 1.17 -4.95 -19.15
C GLN A 181 1.40 -3.76 -18.23
N ASP A 182 0.34 -3.06 -17.83
CA ASP A 182 0.42 -1.92 -16.92
C ASP A 182 0.93 -2.31 -15.52
N VAL A 183 0.64 -3.52 -15.03
CA VAL A 183 1.20 -4.03 -13.77
C VAL A 183 2.68 -4.38 -13.93
N GLN A 184 3.13 -4.82 -15.12
CA GLN A 184 4.55 -5.11 -15.38
C GLN A 184 5.42 -3.84 -15.37
N GLU A 185 4.83 -2.65 -15.58
CA GLU A 185 5.51 -1.36 -15.46
C GLU A 185 5.74 -0.92 -14.00
N GLU A 186 5.12 -1.61 -13.04
CA GLU A 186 5.32 -1.32 -11.62
C GLU A 186 6.61 -1.98 -11.09
N PRO A 187 7.19 -1.50 -9.96
CA PRO A 187 8.45 -2.04 -9.47
C PRO A 187 8.35 -3.54 -9.16
N VAL A 188 9.13 -4.38 -9.81
CA VAL A 188 9.16 -5.84 -9.60
C VAL A 188 9.30 -6.19 -8.12
N ARG A 189 10.12 -5.45 -7.38
CA ARG A 189 10.32 -5.67 -5.93
C ARG A 189 9.06 -5.45 -5.09
N ALA A 190 8.07 -4.72 -5.61
CA ALA A 190 6.78 -4.50 -4.94
C ALA A 190 5.76 -5.60 -5.28
N LEU A 191 6.09 -6.47 -6.23
CA LEU A 191 5.22 -7.54 -6.73
C LEU A 191 5.73 -8.94 -6.35
N ASP A 192 7.04 -9.16 -6.44
CA ASP A 192 7.68 -10.47 -6.32
C ASP A 192 7.72 -10.97 -4.87
N GLY A 193 6.85 -11.93 -4.55
CA GLY A 193 6.77 -12.60 -3.25
C GLY A 193 7.70 -13.82 -3.11
N GLY A 194 8.57 -14.08 -4.10
CA GLY A 194 9.44 -15.26 -4.16
C GLY A 194 8.78 -16.45 -4.86
N GLU A 195 9.40 -17.63 -4.73
CA GLU A 195 9.05 -18.82 -5.49
C GLU A 195 7.56 -19.19 -5.40
N ASP A 196 6.97 -19.13 -4.20
CA ASP A 196 5.57 -19.46 -3.92
C ASP A 196 4.73 -18.25 -3.45
N GLY A 197 5.31 -17.04 -3.50
CA GLY A 197 4.65 -15.81 -3.07
C GLY A 197 4.56 -15.62 -1.55
N LEU A 198 5.21 -16.46 -0.75
CA LEU A 198 5.06 -16.46 0.71
C LEU A 198 6.33 -16.02 1.48
N ASN A 199 7.39 -15.59 0.79
CA ASN A 199 8.66 -15.27 1.44
C ASN A 199 8.52 -14.19 2.53
N PHE A 200 7.81 -13.12 2.21
CA PHE A 200 7.61 -12.02 3.15
C PHE A 200 6.80 -12.45 4.38
N TYR A 201 5.76 -13.24 4.18
CA TYR A 201 4.90 -13.73 5.28
C TYR A 201 5.69 -14.58 6.27
N ARG A 202 6.55 -15.49 5.78
CA ARG A 202 7.38 -16.34 6.65
C ARG A 202 8.27 -15.51 7.58
N ILE A 203 8.87 -14.47 7.04
CA ILE A 203 9.82 -13.63 7.79
C ILE A 203 9.07 -12.65 8.69
N ILE A 204 8.05 -11.96 8.20
CA ILE A 204 7.26 -11.02 9.00
C ILE A 204 6.62 -11.74 10.19
N ILE A 205 5.95 -12.86 9.97
CA ILE A 205 5.29 -13.63 11.03
C ILE A 205 6.28 -14.11 12.09
N LYS A 206 7.51 -14.45 11.68
CA LYS A 206 8.56 -14.93 12.59
C LYS A 206 8.99 -13.87 13.61
N TYR A 207 9.25 -12.64 13.20
CA TYR A 207 9.76 -11.60 14.11
C TYR A 207 8.67 -10.74 14.76
N THR A 208 7.47 -10.71 14.19
CA THR A 208 6.34 -9.91 14.69
C THR A 208 6.02 -10.14 16.19
N PRO A 209 6.08 -11.38 16.74
CA PRO A 209 5.84 -11.58 18.17
C PRO A 209 6.77 -10.80 19.09
N HIS A 210 7.97 -10.46 18.66
CA HIS A 210 8.94 -9.69 19.43
C HIS A 210 8.61 -8.18 19.45
N LEU A 211 7.86 -7.71 18.46
CA LEU A 211 7.57 -6.31 18.23
C LEU A 211 6.16 -5.89 18.66
N LEU A 212 5.22 -6.84 18.77
CA LEU A 212 3.84 -6.55 19.18
C LEU A 212 3.68 -6.61 20.71
N ARG A 213 2.91 -5.69 21.24
CA ARG A 213 2.39 -5.78 22.62
C ARG A 213 1.37 -6.91 22.74
N SER A 214 1.17 -7.40 23.97
CA SER A 214 0.01 -8.26 24.25
C SER A 214 -1.29 -7.52 23.93
N GLY A 215 -2.20 -8.19 23.24
CA GLY A 215 -3.47 -7.63 22.76
C GLY A 215 -3.38 -6.82 21.47
N ALA A 216 -2.18 -6.57 20.94
CA ALA A 216 -1.97 -5.86 19.69
C ALA A 216 -2.25 -6.75 18.44
N CYS A 217 -2.41 -6.13 17.27
CA CYS A 217 -2.82 -6.81 16.05
C CYS A 217 -1.68 -6.89 15.02
N LEU A 218 -1.58 -8.05 14.36
CA LEU A 218 -0.90 -8.23 13.07
C LEU A 218 -1.95 -8.25 11.97
N MET A 219 -1.78 -7.45 10.93
CA MET A 219 -2.65 -7.43 9.76
C MET A 219 -1.84 -7.41 8.48
N MET A 220 -2.16 -8.31 7.55
CA MET A 220 -1.47 -8.37 6.25
C MET A 220 -2.47 -8.65 5.13
N GLU A 221 -2.28 -7.92 4.02
CA GLU A 221 -2.93 -8.25 2.76
C GLU A 221 -2.22 -9.44 2.11
N PHE A 222 -2.94 -10.23 1.29
CA PHE A 222 -2.38 -11.36 0.56
C PHE A 222 -3.12 -11.63 -0.76
N GLY A 223 -2.46 -12.39 -1.64
CA GLY A 223 -2.97 -12.79 -2.94
C GLY A 223 -4.01 -13.92 -2.85
N ASP A 224 -4.77 -14.07 -3.92
CA ASP A 224 -5.79 -15.12 -4.03
C ASP A 224 -5.20 -16.53 -3.83
N GLY A 225 -5.91 -17.37 -3.06
CA GLY A 225 -5.49 -18.74 -2.78
C GLY A 225 -4.41 -18.91 -1.70
N GLN A 226 -3.87 -17.82 -1.10
CA GLN A 226 -2.79 -17.92 -0.09
C GLN A 226 -3.29 -18.01 1.36
N ALA A 227 -4.59 -17.78 1.61
CA ALA A 227 -5.16 -17.66 2.95
C ALA A 227 -4.80 -18.80 3.89
N GLU A 228 -5.00 -20.05 3.47
CA GLU A 228 -4.77 -21.22 4.31
C GLU A 228 -3.29 -21.42 4.66
N ALA A 229 -2.39 -21.14 3.69
CA ALA A 229 -0.95 -21.25 3.92
C ALA A 229 -0.48 -20.18 4.92
N ILE A 230 -0.93 -18.93 4.77
CA ILE A 230 -0.56 -17.83 5.68
C ILE A 230 -1.15 -18.06 7.06
N LYS A 231 -2.41 -18.51 7.15
CA LYS A 231 -3.05 -18.85 8.42
C LYS A 231 -2.25 -19.90 9.19
N LYS A 232 -1.79 -20.96 8.53
CA LYS A 232 -0.92 -21.98 9.14
C LYS A 232 0.40 -21.38 9.66
N LEU A 233 1.02 -20.46 8.92
CA LEU A 233 2.23 -19.77 9.37
C LEU A 233 1.98 -18.99 10.67
N VAL A 234 0.87 -18.28 10.79
CA VAL A 234 0.49 -17.54 12.01
C VAL A 234 0.22 -18.50 13.17
N GLU A 235 -0.53 -19.60 12.93
CA GLU A 235 -0.87 -20.61 13.94
C GLU A 235 0.37 -21.28 14.53
N THR A 236 1.43 -21.50 13.71
CA THR A 236 2.68 -22.13 14.18
C THR A 236 3.39 -21.32 15.26
N GLN A 237 3.18 -20.01 15.33
CA GLN A 237 3.80 -19.16 16.35
C GLN A 237 3.22 -19.38 17.75
N LYS A 238 2.00 -19.93 17.88
CA LYS A 238 1.32 -20.23 19.16
C LYS A 238 1.18 -19.03 20.12
N VAL A 239 1.43 -17.82 19.64
CA VAL A 239 1.33 -16.57 20.40
C VAL A 239 0.24 -15.64 19.88
N PHE A 240 -0.50 -16.09 18.88
CA PHE A 240 -1.64 -15.37 18.32
C PHE A 240 -2.95 -16.05 18.65
N SER A 241 -3.97 -15.23 18.87
CA SER A 241 -5.37 -15.62 19.02
C SER A 241 -6.22 -14.88 18.00
N SER A 242 -7.50 -15.24 17.90
CA SER A 242 -8.46 -14.54 17.03
C SER A 242 -7.91 -14.35 15.60
N ILE A 243 -7.41 -15.46 15.02
CA ILE A 243 -6.89 -15.45 13.64
C ILE A 243 -8.09 -15.46 12.71
N GLU A 244 -8.27 -14.37 11.97
CA GLU A 244 -9.41 -14.15 11.07
C GLU A 244 -8.92 -13.90 9.66
N ILE A 245 -9.64 -14.44 8.67
CA ILE A 245 -9.50 -14.11 7.26
C ILE A 245 -10.66 -13.22 6.87
N VAL A 246 -10.35 -12.03 6.38
CA VAL A 246 -11.34 -11.05 5.92
C VAL A 246 -11.37 -11.05 4.40
N LYS A 247 -12.58 -11.02 3.86
CA LYS A 247 -12.83 -10.99 2.42
C LYS A 247 -12.95 -9.55 1.92
N ASP A 248 -12.52 -9.33 0.67
CA ASP A 248 -12.75 -8.08 -0.04
C ASP A 248 -14.22 -7.91 -0.44
N LEU A 249 -14.56 -6.75 -1.01
CA LEU A 249 -15.93 -6.46 -1.48
C LEU A 249 -16.39 -7.38 -2.63
N ALA A 250 -15.44 -8.04 -3.31
CA ALA A 250 -15.73 -9.04 -4.32
C ALA A 250 -15.90 -10.46 -3.73
N GLY A 251 -15.79 -10.61 -2.40
CA GLY A 251 -15.91 -11.88 -1.69
C GLY A 251 -14.66 -12.76 -1.70
N ARG A 252 -13.51 -12.24 -2.16
CA ARG A 252 -12.23 -12.95 -2.18
C ARG A 252 -11.50 -12.75 -0.87
N GLU A 253 -10.83 -13.79 -0.37
CA GLU A 253 -10.00 -13.70 0.82
C GLU A 253 -8.77 -12.81 0.55
N ARG A 254 -8.55 -11.77 1.38
CA ARG A 254 -7.54 -10.75 1.13
C ARG A 254 -6.73 -10.33 2.33
N ILE A 255 -7.27 -10.46 3.53
CA ILE A 255 -6.62 -9.93 4.71
C ILE A 255 -6.58 -11.00 5.78
N ILE A 256 -5.41 -11.19 6.39
CA ILE A 256 -5.29 -11.91 7.64
C ILE A 256 -5.15 -10.91 8.78
N SER A 257 -5.93 -11.14 9.84
CA SER A 257 -5.86 -10.43 11.11
C SER A 257 -5.61 -11.42 12.22
N ALA A 258 -4.63 -11.13 13.10
CA ALA A 258 -4.33 -11.96 14.24
C ALA A 258 -4.00 -11.08 15.45
N LYS A 259 -4.49 -11.47 16.64
CA LYS A 259 -4.27 -10.73 17.87
C LYS A 259 -3.22 -11.44 18.71
N ARG A 260 -2.19 -10.73 19.18
CA ARG A 260 -1.18 -11.29 20.08
C ARG A 260 -1.78 -11.57 21.46
N LEU A 261 -1.49 -12.76 22.00
CA LEU A 261 -1.85 -13.18 23.36
C LEU A 261 -1.13 -12.33 24.42
#